data_12365e498102b14c7090604e3bb4e6c7
#
_entry.id   12365e498102b14c7090604e3bb4e6c7
#
_cell.length_a   1.000
_cell.length_b   1.000
_cell.length_c   1.000
_cell.angle_alpha   90.00
_cell.angle_beta   90.00
_cell.angle_gamma   90.00
#
_symmetry.space_group_name_H-M   'P 1'
#
loop_
_entity.id
_entity.type
_entity.pdbx_description
1 polymer ?
#
loop_
_entity_poly.entity_id
_entity_poly.type
_entity_poly.pdbx_seq_one_letter_code
_entity_poly.pdbx_strand_id
1 'polypeptide(L)'
;RAAQVIAARLKSTDATVTRRGRSLGFSGGVTRHEKDLLGERQIPDAALYGVQTLRALENFPITGVSLRDFPELIIALAQVKEAAALSNTQLGLLDQKLGDVIVRACHEIEAGRHHEHFLVDMVQGGAGTSSNMNANEVIANRALELLGEPRGTYAVVSPNDHVNQSQSTND
;
A
#
# COMPACT_ATOMS: atom_id res chain seq x y z
N ARG A 1 -15.54 2.67 -16.80
CA ARG A 1 -15.89 3.82 -15.91
C ARG A 1 -14.64 4.54 -15.39
N ALA A 2 -13.61 3.82 -14.90
CA ALA A 2 -12.37 4.43 -14.40
C ALA A 2 -11.66 5.29 -15.46
N ALA A 3 -11.48 4.78 -16.68
CA ALA A 3 -10.86 5.51 -17.78
C ALA A 3 -11.62 6.78 -18.16
N GLN A 4 -12.96 6.78 -18.07
CA GLN A 4 -13.78 7.95 -18.34
C GLN A 4 -13.67 9.03 -17.27
N VAL A 5 -13.53 8.64 -15.99
CA VAL A 5 -13.33 9.57 -14.88
C VAL A 5 -11.94 10.22 -14.97
N ILE A 6 -10.91 9.46 -15.31
CA ILE A 6 -9.55 9.95 -15.53
C ILE A 6 -9.54 10.91 -16.74
N ALA A 7 -10.16 10.54 -17.86
CA ALA A 7 -10.22 11.38 -19.07
C ALA A 7 -11.02 12.66 -18.84
N ALA A 8 -12.10 12.63 -18.05
CA ALA A 8 -12.88 13.82 -17.72
C ALA A 8 -12.09 14.81 -16.85
N ARG A 9 -11.30 14.31 -15.90
CA ARG A 9 -10.47 15.16 -15.04
C ARG A 9 -9.25 15.73 -15.76
N LEU A 10 -8.65 14.99 -16.68
CA LEU A 10 -7.54 15.49 -17.51
C LEU A 10 -8.00 16.60 -18.49
N LYS A 11 -9.27 16.61 -18.92
CA LYS A 11 -9.84 17.67 -19.78
C LYS A 11 -10.20 18.95 -19.03
N SER A 12 -10.36 18.91 -17.71
CA SER A 12 -10.68 20.10 -16.89
C SER A 12 -9.47 20.86 -16.37
N THR A 13 -8.26 20.41 -16.66
CA THR A 13 -6.99 21.06 -16.28
C THR A 13 -6.38 21.83 -17.44
N ASP A 14 -7.17 22.70 -18.09
CA ASP A 14 -6.61 23.79 -18.86
C ASP A 14 -6.45 25.00 -17.92
N ALA A 15 -5.44 24.96 -17.07
CA ALA A 15 -4.96 26.11 -16.30
C ALA A 15 -3.60 25.78 -15.69
N THR A 16 -2.59 26.48 -16.17
CA THR A 16 -1.34 26.85 -15.48
C THR A 16 -1.00 25.98 -14.25
N VAL A 17 -0.20 24.92 -14.45
CA VAL A 17 0.42 24.17 -13.35
C VAL A 17 1.46 25.08 -12.70
N THR A 18 1.00 25.93 -11.81
CA THR A 18 1.87 26.54 -10.82
C THR A 18 2.24 25.42 -9.85
N ARG A 19 3.51 25.02 -9.87
CA ARG A 19 4.13 24.15 -8.86
C ARG A 19 3.93 24.79 -7.48
N ARG A 20 2.78 24.58 -6.86
CA ARG A 20 2.65 24.66 -5.42
C ARG A 20 3.00 23.29 -4.88
N GLY A 21 4.26 23.16 -4.45
CA GLY A 21 4.66 22.09 -3.55
C GLY A 21 3.73 22.13 -2.32
N ARG A 22 2.65 21.35 -2.37
CA ARG A 22 1.97 20.95 -1.14
C ARG A 22 2.95 20.02 -0.45
N SER A 23 3.74 20.56 0.48
CA SER A 23 4.27 19.73 1.53
C SER A 23 3.05 19.02 2.13
N LEU A 24 3.09 17.70 2.16
CA LEU A 24 2.22 16.91 3.02
C LEU A 24 2.63 17.28 4.45
N GLY A 25 2.17 18.44 4.90
CA GLY A 25 2.43 18.99 6.22
C GLY A 25 1.67 18.15 7.24
N PHE A 26 2.29 17.10 7.72
CA PHE A 26 1.86 16.44 8.95
C PHE A 26 2.20 17.37 10.11
N SER A 27 1.23 18.21 10.50
CA SER A 27 1.35 19.05 11.68
C SER A 27 1.36 18.16 12.92
N GLY A 28 2.54 17.94 13.52
CA GLY A 28 2.68 17.58 14.93
C GLY A 28 2.29 16.16 15.37
N GLY A 29 2.08 15.21 14.47
CA GLY A 29 1.81 13.80 14.82
C GLY A 29 3.08 12.99 15.12
N VAL A 30 2.93 11.92 15.90
CA VAL A 30 4.00 10.93 16.12
C VAL A 30 4.36 10.27 14.77
N THR A 31 5.65 10.14 14.50
CA THR A 31 6.17 9.48 13.29
C THR A 31 7.06 8.32 13.67
N ARG A 32 7.08 7.28 12.83
CA ARG A 32 8.08 6.22 12.88
C ARG A 32 9.08 6.37 11.74
N HIS A 33 10.27 5.82 11.93
CA HIS A 33 11.30 5.78 10.89
C HIS A 33 11.23 4.44 10.17
N GLU A 34 11.16 4.48 8.84
CA GLU A 34 11.32 3.31 7.99
C GLU A 34 12.48 3.53 7.03
N LYS A 35 13.16 2.44 6.66
CA LYS A 35 14.34 2.46 5.80
C LYS A 35 14.17 1.47 4.66
N ASP A 36 14.57 1.89 3.47
CA ASP A 36 14.76 1.05 2.30
C ASP A 36 16.16 1.24 1.71
N LEU A 37 16.41 0.70 0.51
CA LEU A 37 17.69 0.83 -0.18
C LEU A 37 18.02 2.28 -0.57
N LEU A 38 17.04 3.15 -0.66
CA LEU A 38 17.18 4.57 -1.02
C LEU A 38 17.37 5.48 0.21
N GLY A 39 17.34 4.91 1.43
CA GLY A 39 17.53 5.63 2.69
C GLY A 39 16.28 5.71 3.56
N GLU A 40 16.37 6.52 4.60
CA GLU A 40 15.32 6.63 5.62
C GLU A 40 14.23 7.64 5.25
N ARG A 41 13.02 7.40 5.73
CA ARG A 41 11.86 8.30 5.68
C ARG A 41 11.08 8.26 6.99
N GLN A 42 10.45 9.37 7.31
CA GLN A 42 9.50 9.46 8.42
C GLN A 42 8.11 9.18 7.89
N ILE A 43 7.45 8.19 8.48
CA ILE A 43 6.09 7.79 8.16
C ILE A 43 5.19 8.17 9.34
N PRO A 44 3.99 8.74 9.13
CA PRO A 44 3.05 8.95 10.23
C PRO A 44 2.79 7.65 10.97
N ASP A 45 2.91 7.65 12.29
CA ASP A 45 2.78 6.41 13.07
C ASP A 45 1.41 5.76 12.92
N ALA A 46 0.36 6.56 12.73
CA ALA A 46 -0.99 6.07 12.46
C ALA A 46 -1.17 5.41 11.07
N ALA A 47 -0.23 5.62 10.11
CA ALA A 47 -0.36 5.08 8.77
C ALA A 47 -0.03 3.59 8.71
N LEU A 48 -0.86 2.81 8.02
CA LEU A 48 -0.54 1.40 7.70
C LEU A 48 0.33 1.28 6.44
N TYR A 49 0.38 2.29 5.57
CA TYR A 49 1.35 2.29 4.48
C TYR A 49 2.77 2.56 5.00
N GLY A 50 3.78 2.23 4.21
CA GLY A 50 5.19 2.37 4.56
C GLY A 50 5.98 3.25 3.60
N VAL A 51 7.30 3.06 3.61
CA VAL A 51 8.27 3.88 2.89
C VAL A 51 8.11 3.83 1.37
N GLN A 52 7.75 2.68 0.80
CA GLN A 52 7.58 2.52 -0.65
C GLN A 52 6.36 3.32 -1.14
N THR A 53 5.25 3.24 -0.41
CA THR A 53 4.06 4.05 -0.69
C THR A 53 4.37 5.54 -0.56
N LEU A 54 5.08 5.97 0.50
CA LEU A 54 5.45 7.38 0.65
C LEU A 54 6.27 7.87 -0.55
N ARG A 55 7.25 7.09 -1.01
CA ARG A 55 8.04 7.45 -2.21
C ARG A 55 7.17 7.51 -3.47
N ALA A 56 6.20 6.62 -3.62
CA ALA A 56 5.28 6.68 -4.75
C ALA A 56 4.43 7.96 -4.72
N LEU A 57 3.97 8.39 -3.54
CA LEU A 57 3.24 9.65 -3.35
C LEU A 57 4.10 10.88 -3.67
N GLU A 58 5.40 10.85 -3.32
CA GLU A 58 6.35 11.90 -3.63
C GLU A 58 6.66 11.97 -5.13
N ASN A 59 6.78 10.81 -5.80
CA ASN A 59 7.25 10.72 -7.19
C ASN A 59 6.13 10.87 -8.22
N PHE A 60 4.91 10.44 -7.90
CA PHE A 60 3.79 10.34 -8.84
C PHE A 60 2.52 11.11 -8.42
N PRO A 61 2.60 12.39 -8.05
CA PRO A 61 1.40 13.21 -7.77
C PRO A 61 0.80 13.71 -9.09
N ILE A 62 0.24 12.79 -9.91
CA ILE A 62 -0.10 13.07 -11.32
C ILE A 62 -1.55 13.50 -11.46
N THR A 63 -2.50 12.65 -11.07
CA THR A 63 -3.93 12.89 -11.30
C THR A 63 -4.67 13.37 -10.05
N GLY A 64 -4.15 13.06 -8.87
CA GLY A 64 -4.83 13.26 -7.60
C GLY A 64 -6.01 12.29 -7.39
N VAL A 65 -6.17 11.29 -8.26
CA VAL A 65 -7.11 10.17 -8.09
C VAL A 65 -6.35 9.01 -7.47
N SER A 66 -6.70 8.64 -6.27
CA SER A 66 -5.98 7.63 -5.51
C SER A 66 -6.65 6.25 -5.60
N LEU A 67 -5.88 5.22 -5.26
CA LEU A 67 -6.36 3.85 -5.24
C LEU A 67 -7.58 3.68 -4.32
N ARG A 68 -7.67 4.43 -3.21
CA ARG A 68 -8.83 4.40 -2.29
C ARG A 68 -10.16 4.78 -2.95
N ASP A 69 -10.12 5.47 -4.09
CA ASP A 69 -11.33 5.83 -4.85
C ASP A 69 -11.90 4.63 -5.64
N PHE A 70 -11.22 3.47 -5.58
CA PHE A 70 -11.58 2.22 -6.28
C PHE A 70 -11.60 1.03 -5.30
N PRO A 71 -12.60 0.95 -4.40
CA PRO A 71 -12.65 -0.08 -3.36
C PRO A 71 -12.64 -1.51 -3.92
N GLU A 72 -13.23 -1.75 -5.08
CA GLU A 72 -13.26 -3.06 -5.73
C GLU A 72 -11.84 -3.53 -6.12
N LEU A 73 -10.97 -2.60 -6.53
CA LEU A 73 -9.57 -2.93 -6.85
C LEU A 73 -8.78 -3.24 -5.58
N ILE A 74 -9.02 -2.51 -4.49
CA ILE A 74 -8.39 -2.80 -3.19
C ILE A 74 -8.79 -4.19 -2.70
N ILE A 75 -10.08 -4.53 -2.80
CA ILE A 75 -10.60 -5.86 -2.43
C ILE A 75 -9.94 -6.94 -3.29
N ALA A 76 -9.85 -6.74 -4.60
CA ALA A 76 -9.20 -7.70 -5.49
C ALA A 76 -7.71 -7.90 -5.15
N LEU A 77 -6.97 -6.83 -4.82
CA LEU A 77 -5.60 -6.93 -4.35
C LEU A 77 -5.50 -7.75 -3.05
N ALA A 78 -6.40 -7.52 -2.09
CA ALA A 78 -6.43 -8.27 -0.83
C ALA A 78 -6.69 -9.76 -1.08
N GLN A 79 -7.64 -10.12 -1.95
CA GLN A 79 -7.95 -11.50 -2.32
C GLN A 79 -6.76 -12.22 -2.96
N VAL A 80 -6.02 -11.54 -3.84
CA VAL A 80 -4.78 -12.11 -4.43
C VAL A 80 -3.75 -12.38 -3.34
N LYS A 81 -3.56 -11.46 -2.39
CA LYS A 81 -2.61 -11.64 -1.29
C LYS A 81 -3.05 -12.73 -0.32
N GLU A 82 -4.34 -12.83 -0.02
CA GLU A 82 -4.92 -13.93 0.75
C GLU A 82 -4.63 -15.29 0.11
N ALA A 83 -4.96 -15.44 -1.18
CA ALA A 83 -4.75 -16.67 -1.92
C ALA A 83 -3.26 -17.08 -1.96
N ALA A 84 -2.36 -16.11 -2.14
CA ALA A 84 -0.92 -16.34 -2.11
C ALA A 84 -0.45 -16.78 -0.70
N ALA A 85 -0.90 -16.12 0.37
CA ALA A 85 -0.55 -16.48 1.73
C ALA A 85 -1.03 -17.89 2.08
N LEU A 86 -2.27 -18.24 1.75
CA LEU A 86 -2.81 -19.58 1.95
C LEU A 86 -2.01 -20.64 1.19
N SER A 87 -1.70 -20.39 -0.09
CA SER A 87 -0.93 -21.31 -0.92
C SER A 87 0.50 -21.51 -0.40
N ASN A 88 1.19 -20.43 -0.07
CA ASN A 88 2.55 -20.48 0.46
C ASN A 88 2.61 -21.21 1.82
N THR A 89 1.62 -20.99 2.67
CA THR A 89 1.50 -21.70 3.95
C THR A 89 1.28 -23.21 3.74
N GLN A 90 0.38 -23.60 2.85
CA GLN A 90 0.13 -25.02 2.52
C GLN A 90 1.37 -25.72 1.93
N LEU A 91 2.18 -24.99 1.18
CA LEU A 91 3.43 -25.49 0.61
C LEU A 91 4.61 -25.48 1.60
N GLY A 92 4.41 -24.98 2.82
CA GLY A 92 5.47 -24.83 3.82
C GLY A 92 6.51 -23.76 3.49
N LEU A 93 6.20 -22.84 2.57
CA LEU A 93 7.05 -21.72 2.19
C LEU A 93 6.88 -20.51 3.12
N LEU A 94 5.72 -20.38 3.74
CA LEU A 94 5.39 -19.35 4.71
C LEU A 94 5.01 -20.00 6.03
N ASP A 95 5.53 -19.47 7.14
CA ASP A 95 5.16 -19.93 8.49
C ASP A 95 3.65 -19.80 8.73
N GLN A 96 3.06 -20.80 9.37
CA GLN A 96 1.61 -20.85 9.61
C GLN A 96 1.10 -19.62 10.35
N LYS A 97 1.80 -19.19 11.40
CA LYS A 97 1.39 -18.02 12.21
C LYS A 97 1.43 -16.73 11.40
N LEU A 98 2.43 -16.58 10.52
CA LEU A 98 2.53 -15.43 9.61
C LEU A 98 1.44 -15.48 8.55
N GLY A 99 1.18 -16.63 7.96
CA GLY A 99 0.09 -16.84 7.00
C GLY A 99 -1.27 -16.45 7.59
N ASP A 100 -1.56 -16.94 8.79
CA ASP A 100 -2.84 -16.67 9.47
C ASP A 100 -3.08 -15.18 9.74
N VAL A 101 -2.05 -14.42 10.16
CA VAL A 101 -2.23 -12.98 10.40
C VAL A 101 -2.29 -12.17 9.11
N ILE A 102 -1.60 -12.58 8.05
CA ILE A 102 -1.71 -11.97 6.72
C ILE A 102 -3.14 -12.17 6.18
N VAL A 103 -3.67 -13.40 6.22
CA VAL A 103 -5.05 -13.71 5.80
C VAL A 103 -6.06 -12.89 6.61
N ARG A 104 -5.90 -12.78 7.93
CA ARG A 104 -6.76 -11.95 8.77
C ARG A 104 -6.72 -10.47 8.36
N ALA A 105 -5.54 -9.93 8.06
CA ALA A 105 -5.40 -8.56 7.57
C ALA A 105 -6.11 -8.37 6.22
N CYS A 106 -6.01 -9.34 5.30
CA CYS A 106 -6.71 -9.33 4.01
C CYS A 106 -8.23 -9.32 4.21
N HIS A 107 -8.79 -10.17 5.08
CA HIS A 107 -10.22 -10.20 5.38
C HIS A 107 -10.74 -8.86 5.94
N GLU A 108 -9.92 -8.15 6.73
CA GLU A 108 -10.30 -6.81 7.21
C GLU A 108 -10.41 -5.80 6.05
N ILE A 109 -9.49 -5.87 5.09
CA ILE A 109 -9.49 -5.00 3.89
C ILE A 109 -10.68 -5.35 2.99
N GLU A 110 -10.97 -6.63 2.77
CA GLU A 110 -12.13 -7.09 2.01
C GLU A 110 -13.46 -6.65 2.62
N ALA A 111 -13.51 -6.57 3.95
CA ALA A 111 -14.66 -6.03 4.68
C ALA A 111 -14.75 -4.48 4.63
N GLY A 112 -13.92 -3.81 3.82
CA GLY A 112 -13.94 -2.37 3.63
C GLY A 112 -13.15 -1.56 4.67
N ARG A 113 -12.36 -2.22 5.53
CA ARG A 113 -11.51 -1.54 6.52
C ARG A 113 -10.17 -1.16 5.91
N HIS A 114 -9.55 -0.10 6.44
CA HIS A 114 -8.19 0.35 6.09
C HIS A 114 -8.03 0.92 4.66
N HIS A 115 -9.11 1.11 3.90
CA HIS A 115 -9.05 1.64 2.53
C HIS A 115 -8.48 3.06 2.48
N GLU A 116 -8.57 3.82 3.57
CA GLU A 116 -7.99 5.16 3.71
C GLU A 116 -6.46 5.19 3.60
N HIS A 117 -5.79 4.04 3.72
CA HIS A 117 -4.33 3.92 3.60
C HIS A 117 -3.86 3.57 2.19
N PHE A 118 -4.77 3.39 1.21
CA PHE A 118 -4.46 3.12 -0.18
C PHE A 118 -4.39 4.43 -0.97
N LEU A 119 -3.26 5.12 -0.89
CA LEU A 119 -3.12 6.52 -1.29
C LEU A 119 -2.40 6.74 -2.63
N VAL A 120 -1.76 5.72 -3.21
CA VAL A 120 -1.02 5.89 -4.47
C VAL A 120 -1.93 6.37 -5.59
N ASP A 121 -1.38 7.25 -6.44
CA ASP A 121 -2.09 7.75 -7.62
C ASP A 121 -2.34 6.60 -8.62
N MET A 122 -3.48 6.64 -9.29
CA MET A 122 -3.85 5.64 -10.31
C MET A 122 -2.94 5.69 -11.54
N VAL A 123 -2.27 6.81 -11.78
CA VAL A 123 -1.23 6.95 -12.81
C VAL A 123 0.13 6.96 -12.11
N GLN A 124 0.90 5.91 -12.34
CA GLN A 124 2.17 5.66 -11.66
C GLN A 124 3.19 5.06 -12.63
N GLY A 125 4.45 5.08 -12.25
CA GLY A 125 5.52 4.41 -13.00
C GLY A 125 5.46 2.89 -12.87
N GLY A 126 5.90 2.17 -13.90
CA GLY A 126 5.84 0.72 -13.96
C GLY A 126 4.42 0.19 -14.27
N ALA A 127 4.23 -1.10 -14.11
CA ALA A 127 2.98 -1.79 -14.43
C ALA A 127 2.17 -2.12 -13.16
N GLY A 128 1.90 -1.12 -12.31
CA GLY A 128 1.13 -1.30 -11.09
C GLY A 128 1.97 -1.56 -9.83
N THR A 129 3.29 -1.48 -9.91
CA THR A 129 4.20 -1.76 -8.77
C THR A 129 3.86 -0.94 -7.53
N SER A 130 3.53 0.35 -7.67
CA SER A 130 3.19 1.20 -6.52
C SER A 130 1.88 0.75 -5.85
N SER A 131 0.88 0.33 -6.61
CA SER A 131 -0.37 -0.22 -6.07
C SER A 131 -0.13 -1.53 -5.33
N ASN A 132 0.67 -2.43 -5.91
CA ASN A 132 1.07 -3.68 -5.26
C ASN A 132 1.81 -3.43 -3.95
N MET A 133 2.80 -2.51 -3.95
CA MET A 133 3.56 -2.19 -2.75
C MET A 133 2.71 -1.51 -1.68
N ASN A 134 1.76 -0.65 -2.07
CA ASN A 134 0.81 -0.06 -1.12
C ASN A 134 -0.01 -1.15 -0.42
N ALA A 135 -0.54 -2.12 -1.17
CA ALA A 135 -1.25 -3.26 -0.59
C ALA A 135 -0.34 -4.09 0.33
N ASN A 136 0.87 -4.42 -0.13
CA ASN A 136 1.82 -5.20 0.67
C ASN A 136 2.15 -4.53 2.01
N GLU A 137 2.42 -3.21 2.01
CA GLU A 137 2.76 -2.47 3.22
C GLU A 137 1.57 -2.34 4.18
N VAL A 138 0.37 -2.06 3.68
CA VAL A 138 -0.85 -1.99 4.49
C VAL A 138 -1.14 -3.34 5.15
N ILE A 139 -1.06 -4.44 4.39
CA ILE A 139 -1.29 -5.79 4.91
C ILE A 139 -0.20 -6.16 5.93
N ALA A 140 1.09 -5.90 5.63
CA ALA A 140 2.19 -6.22 6.54
C ALA A 140 2.07 -5.46 7.86
N ASN A 141 1.81 -4.15 7.83
CA ASN A 141 1.65 -3.35 9.04
C ASN A 141 0.41 -3.76 9.84
N ARG A 142 -0.69 -4.11 9.17
CA ARG A 142 -1.87 -4.64 9.87
C ARG A 142 -1.60 -6.00 10.50
N ALA A 143 -0.87 -6.88 9.81
CA ALA A 143 -0.45 -8.17 10.36
C ALA A 143 0.47 -8.00 11.58
N LEU A 144 1.40 -7.04 11.55
CA LEU A 144 2.23 -6.67 12.70
C LEU A 144 1.39 -6.26 13.90
N GLU A 145 0.40 -5.38 13.71
CA GLU A 145 -0.53 -5.01 14.80
C GLU A 145 -1.28 -6.22 15.38
N LEU A 146 -1.73 -7.13 14.52
CA LEU A 146 -2.42 -8.35 14.96
C LEU A 146 -1.51 -9.30 15.77
N LEU A 147 -0.19 -9.19 15.58
CA LEU A 147 0.82 -9.89 16.37
C LEU A 147 1.21 -9.14 17.66
N GLY A 148 0.76 -7.90 17.83
CA GLY A 148 1.19 -7.02 18.93
C GLY A 148 2.55 -6.36 18.72
N GLU A 149 3.04 -6.35 17.47
CA GLU A 149 4.32 -5.76 17.08
C GLU A 149 4.14 -4.32 16.57
N PRO A 150 5.13 -3.45 16.75
CA PRO A 150 5.11 -2.10 16.18
C PRO A 150 5.07 -2.14 14.65
N ARG A 151 4.34 -1.21 14.03
CA ARG A 151 4.37 -1.00 12.58
C ARG A 151 5.79 -0.72 12.10
N GLY A 152 6.13 -1.17 10.89
CA GLY A 152 7.48 -1.02 10.33
C GLY A 152 8.48 -2.07 10.80
N THR A 153 8.11 -3.00 11.69
CA THR A 153 8.98 -4.10 12.14
C THR A 153 9.05 -5.20 11.07
N TYR A 154 9.52 -4.82 9.89
CA TYR A 154 9.52 -5.70 8.69
C TYR A 154 10.44 -6.91 8.81
N ALA A 155 11.28 -6.98 9.85
CA ALA A 155 11.99 -8.20 10.21
C ALA A 155 11.04 -9.33 10.67
N VAL A 156 9.83 -8.98 11.17
CA VAL A 156 8.80 -9.95 11.60
C VAL A 156 7.81 -10.24 10.48
N VAL A 157 7.20 -9.19 9.88
CA VAL A 157 6.34 -9.35 8.70
C VAL A 157 6.83 -8.41 7.61
N SER A 158 7.53 -8.97 6.61
CA SER A 158 8.04 -8.23 5.46
C SER A 158 6.97 -8.06 4.39
N PRO A 159 6.76 -6.83 3.86
CA PRO A 159 5.91 -6.61 2.69
C PRO A 159 6.36 -7.40 1.46
N ASN A 160 7.68 -7.53 1.24
CA ASN A 160 8.24 -8.21 0.08
C ASN A 160 8.36 -9.71 0.28
N ASP A 161 8.98 -10.14 1.41
CA ASP A 161 9.39 -11.53 1.58
C ASP A 161 8.27 -12.43 2.09
N HIS A 162 7.24 -11.84 2.74
CA HIS A 162 6.10 -12.57 3.27
C HIS A 162 4.80 -12.26 2.51
N VAL A 163 4.36 -11.00 2.45
CA VAL A 163 3.09 -10.63 1.81
C VAL A 163 3.14 -10.81 0.29
N ASN A 164 4.28 -10.49 -0.34
CA ASN A 164 4.49 -10.65 -1.79
C ASN A 164 5.19 -11.95 -2.18
N GLN A 165 5.33 -12.90 -1.27
CA GLN A 165 6.05 -14.14 -1.52
C GLN A 165 5.43 -14.92 -2.69
N SER A 166 6.28 -15.42 -3.59
CA SER A 166 5.91 -16.18 -4.80
C SER A 166 5.07 -15.39 -5.81
N GLN A 167 5.07 -14.08 -5.74
CA GLN A 167 4.34 -13.20 -6.66
C GLN A 167 5.31 -12.25 -7.36
N SER A 168 4.95 -11.77 -8.55
CA SER A 168 5.63 -10.62 -9.14
C SER A 168 5.13 -9.32 -8.48
N THR A 169 5.78 -8.20 -8.79
CA THR A 169 5.32 -6.88 -8.32
C THR A 169 4.16 -6.32 -9.13
N ASN A 170 3.73 -7.03 -10.18
CA ASN A 170 2.74 -6.57 -11.15
C ASN A 170 1.54 -7.52 -11.29
N ASP A 171 1.46 -8.56 -10.48
CA ASP A 171 0.34 -9.52 -10.49
C ASP A 171 -0.92 -8.95 -9.87
#